data_71eff45325a319e2d64bd6b7b7472bcb
#
_entry.id   71eff45325a319e2d64bd6b7b7472bcb
#
_cell.length_a   1.000
_cell.length_b   1.000
_cell.length_c   1.000
_cell.angle_alpha   90.00
_cell.angle_beta   90.00
_cell.angle_gamma   90.00
#
_symmetry.space_group_name_H-M   'P 1'
#
loop_
_entity.id
_entity.type
_entity.pdbx_description
1 polymer ?
#
loop_
_entity_poly.entity_id
_entity_poly.type
_entity_poly.pdbx_seq_one_letter_code
_entity_poly.pdbx_strand_id
1 'polypeptide(L)'
;MSDPSRDTRQKVRDLSIRLILLLGTASLLGSLVSNGARSVTGPYILLLGGSAAVVGLIAGAGEFIGYALRSATGAYVGQSHRYWKVAMTGYGLLAAIPLLAVAGRWEAAAVLIIAERIGKAVRTPARDTILSHATTTVGRGWGFGVHKALDQVGAVIGPLVMVAALALTGGYATGFLLLGIPLAGVAMVLFLARSTVPRPSRLEANGGTRENMDNIRGFLPYAAFIFLGMAGFVNFPLISFHLKAQSIIPDAVIPLYYASAMIVSVVVALVFGRAFDRIGTHVLLTIPVFSTVTILLAFSLDPGVAIAGSLAWGAGIGIFETSLRASIAESTTAARRGQIYGTVSAVFGTAWFVGSAVMGVLYDVSIGHIVAYVVVVEAAAVAAYLWMYRSRIVVRLQEGVGDLIP
;
A
#
# COMPACT_ATOMS: atom_id res chain seq x y z
N MET A 1 -18.34 47.70 2.48
CA MET A 1 -17.00 47.44 1.89
C MET A 1 -16.55 46.07 2.38
N SER A 2 -16.46 45.08 1.51
CA SER A 2 -15.95 43.73 1.83
C SER A 2 -14.44 43.83 2.06
N ASP A 3 -13.97 43.25 3.17
CA ASP A 3 -12.55 43.20 3.54
C ASP A 3 -11.75 42.44 2.47
N PRO A 4 -10.81 43.09 1.75
CA PRO A 4 -10.04 42.48 0.66
C PRO A 4 -9.22 41.23 1.12
N SER A 5 -8.92 41.16 2.41
CA SER A 5 -8.20 40.03 3.02
C SER A 5 -9.08 38.78 3.14
N ARG A 6 -10.37 38.95 3.39
CA ARG A 6 -11.35 37.82 3.46
C ARG A 6 -11.60 37.21 2.07
N ASP A 7 -11.75 38.02 1.02
CA ASP A 7 -11.96 37.58 -0.34
C ASP A 7 -10.75 36.77 -0.86
N THR A 8 -9.55 37.22 -0.56
CA THR A 8 -8.31 36.50 -0.91
C THR A 8 -8.18 35.16 -0.19
N ARG A 9 -8.48 35.08 1.11
CA ARG A 9 -8.46 33.84 1.87
C ARG A 9 -9.49 32.85 1.36
N GLN A 10 -10.69 33.30 1.02
CA GLN A 10 -11.73 32.44 0.47
C GLN A 10 -11.31 31.86 -0.88
N LYS A 11 -10.76 32.67 -1.81
CA LYS A 11 -10.23 32.21 -3.10
C LYS A 11 -9.13 31.16 -2.95
N VAL A 12 -8.19 31.33 -1.99
CA VAL A 12 -7.13 30.35 -1.73
C VAL A 12 -7.73 29.05 -1.19
N ARG A 13 -8.71 29.12 -0.31
CA ARG A 13 -9.40 27.95 0.23
C ARG A 13 -10.14 27.17 -0.86
N ASP A 14 -10.89 27.85 -1.72
CA ASP A 14 -11.65 27.23 -2.82
C ASP A 14 -10.70 26.57 -3.83
N LEU A 15 -9.57 27.21 -4.13
CA LEU A 15 -8.51 26.66 -4.98
C LEU A 15 -7.88 25.40 -4.36
N SER A 16 -7.65 25.41 -3.05
CA SER A 16 -7.13 24.27 -2.30
C SER A 16 -8.10 23.08 -2.31
N ILE A 17 -9.40 23.31 -2.06
CA ILE A 17 -10.42 22.28 -2.14
C ILE A 17 -10.48 21.68 -3.55
N ARG A 18 -10.52 22.52 -4.58
CA ARG A 18 -10.51 22.07 -5.97
C ARG A 18 -9.28 21.21 -6.29
N LEU A 19 -8.08 21.61 -5.82
CA LEU A 19 -6.86 20.82 -6.02
C LEU A 19 -6.92 19.48 -5.30
N ILE A 20 -7.42 19.43 -4.05
CA ILE A 20 -7.60 18.19 -3.28
C ILE A 20 -8.55 17.24 -4.02
N LEU A 21 -9.67 17.73 -4.53
CA LEU A 21 -10.64 16.92 -5.28
C LEU A 21 -10.04 16.41 -6.60
N LEU A 22 -9.32 17.24 -7.35
CA LEU A 22 -8.64 16.82 -8.58
C LEU A 22 -7.57 15.76 -8.31
N LEU A 23 -6.72 15.95 -7.29
CA LEU A 23 -5.73 14.93 -6.90
C LEU A 23 -6.38 13.65 -6.37
N GLY A 24 -7.48 13.77 -5.62
CA GLY A 24 -8.28 12.65 -5.16
C GLY A 24 -8.88 11.86 -6.33
N THR A 25 -9.44 12.55 -7.33
CA THR A 25 -9.97 11.92 -8.55
C THR A 25 -8.86 11.24 -9.37
N ALA A 26 -7.70 11.88 -9.52
CA ALA A 26 -6.54 11.25 -10.17
C ALA A 26 -6.08 9.99 -9.41
N SER A 27 -6.15 10.02 -8.06
CA SER A 27 -5.85 8.86 -7.23
C SER A 27 -6.89 7.76 -7.36
N LEU A 28 -8.17 8.09 -7.38
CA LEU A 28 -9.28 7.16 -7.63
C LEU A 28 -9.06 6.42 -8.95
N LEU A 29 -8.88 7.16 -10.05
CA LEU A 29 -8.69 6.57 -11.38
C LEU A 29 -7.39 5.76 -11.46
N GLY A 30 -6.29 6.25 -10.88
CA GLY A 30 -5.02 5.53 -10.81
C GLY A 30 -5.09 4.26 -9.96
N SER A 31 -5.82 4.30 -8.85
CA SER A 31 -6.08 3.16 -7.96
C SER A 31 -6.97 2.11 -8.65
N LEU A 32 -7.96 2.57 -9.41
CA LEU A 32 -8.80 1.71 -10.25
C LEU A 32 -7.95 0.92 -11.25
N VAL A 33 -7.05 1.58 -11.98
CA VAL A 33 -6.15 0.92 -12.95
C VAL A 33 -5.24 -0.08 -12.25
N SER A 34 -4.53 0.35 -11.19
CA SER A 34 -3.55 -0.49 -10.48
C SER A 34 -4.19 -1.70 -9.79
N ASN A 35 -5.31 -1.50 -9.07
CA ASN A 35 -5.96 -2.58 -8.32
C ASN A 35 -6.77 -3.51 -9.21
N GLY A 36 -7.35 -2.99 -10.32
CA GLY A 36 -7.94 -3.82 -11.37
C GLY A 36 -6.94 -4.84 -11.90
N ALA A 37 -5.77 -4.39 -12.32
CA ALA A 37 -4.71 -5.28 -12.79
C ALA A 37 -4.20 -6.23 -11.69
N ARG A 38 -4.00 -5.72 -10.46
CA ARG A 38 -3.50 -6.50 -9.32
C ARG A 38 -4.41 -7.67 -8.97
N SER A 39 -5.73 -7.50 -9.09
CA SER A 39 -6.72 -8.55 -8.78
C SER A 39 -6.59 -9.81 -9.64
N VAL A 40 -6.02 -9.68 -10.84
CA VAL A 40 -5.86 -10.77 -11.83
C VAL A 40 -4.39 -11.07 -12.14
N THR A 41 -3.43 -10.48 -11.47
CA THR A 41 -2.00 -10.68 -11.77
C THR A 41 -1.60 -12.14 -11.66
N GLY A 42 -1.99 -12.86 -10.61
CA GLY A 42 -1.69 -14.29 -10.44
C GLY A 42 -2.26 -15.16 -11.54
N PRO A 43 -3.59 -15.13 -11.77
CA PRO A 43 -4.23 -15.86 -12.87
C PRO A 43 -3.64 -15.55 -14.25
N TYR A 44 -3.30 -14.29 -14.50
CA TYR A 44 -2.74 -13.87 -15.77
C TYR A 44 -1.32 -14.40 -15.99
N ILE A 45 -0.46 -14.35 -14.98
CA ILE A 45 0.90 -14.93 -15.03
C ILE A 45 0.81 -16.45 -15.25
N LEU A 46 -0.12 -17.15 -14.58
CA LEU A 46 -0.36 -18.57 -14.81
C LEU A 46 -0.77 -18.85 -16.26
N LEU A 47 -1.69 -18.06 -16.81
CA LEU A 47 -2.11 -18.19 -18.22
C LEU A 47 -0.94 -18.03 -19.19
N LEU A 48 0.02 -17.19 -18.89
CA LEU A 48 1.24 -16.96 -19.68
C LEU A 48 2.35 -18.00 -19.41
N GLY A 49 2.07 -19.06 -18.65
CA GLY A 49 3.01 -20.14 -18.34
C GLY A 49 3.96 -19.88 -17.18
N GLY A 50 3.72 -18.84 -16.37
CA GLY A 50 4.50 -18.57 -15.16
C GLY A 50 4.06 -19.43 -13.97
N SER A 51 5.02 -19.84 -13.12
CA SER A 51 4.76 -20.62 -11.90
C SER A 51 4.39 -19.72 -10.70
N ALA A 52 4.02 -20.33 -9.57
CA ALA A 52 3.79 -19.60 -8.33
C ALA A 52 5.06 -18.90 -7.83
N ALA A 53 6.23 -19.49 -8.02
CA ALA A 53 7.51 -18.85 -7.73
C ALA A 53 7.69 -17.54 -8.51
N VAL A 54 7.34 -17.54 -9.80
CA VAL A 54 7.35 -16.33 -10.65
C VAL A 54 6.40 -15.27 -10.10
N VAL A 55 5.18 -15.63 -9.73
CA VAL A 55 4.20 -14.71 -9.14
C VAL A 55 4.70 -14.12 -7.83
N GLY A 56 5.25 -14.95 -6.95
CA GLY A 56 5.83 -14.52 -5.67
C GLY A 56 6.99 -13.54 -5.87
N LEU A 57 7.89 -13.85 -6.82
CA LEU A 57 9.03 -13.01 -7.15
C LEU A 57 8.60 -11.64 -7.72
N ILE A 58 7.68 -11.62 -8.69
CA ILE A 58 7.18 -10.38 -9.32
C ILE A 58 6.47 -9.51 -8.28
N ALA A 59 5.57 -10.11 -7.48
CA ALA A 59 4.81 -9.37 -6.49
C ALA A 59 5.73 -8.81 -5.39
N GLY A 60 6.65 -9.62 -4.89
CA GLY A 60 7.60 -9.21 -3.87
C GLY A 60 8.59 -8.15 -4.37
N ALA A 61 9.19 -8.34 -5.55
CA ALA A 61 10.08 -7.36 -6.16
C ALA A 61 9.38 -6.02 -6.41
N GLY A 62 8.12 -6.07 -6.85
CA GLY A 62 7.31 -4.87 -7.04
C GLY A 62 7.09 -4.08 -5.76
N GLU A 63 6.82 -4.74 -4.64
CA GLU A 63 6.68 -4.06 -3.34
C GLU A 63 8.04 -3.54 -2.83
N PHE A 64 9.11 -4.34 -2.92
CA PHE A 64 10.45 -3.90 -2.55
C PHE A 64 10.88 -2.63 -3.29
N ILE A 65 10.79 -2.65 -4.63
CA ILE A 65 11.09 -1.49 -5.48
C ILE A 65 10.18 -0.31 -5.11
N GLY A 66 8.88 -0.60 -4.89
CA GLY A 66 7.89 0.39 -4.48
C GLY A 66 8.26 1.14 -3.20
N TYR A 67 8.77 0.44 -2.19
CA TYR A 67 9.19 1.05 -0.93
C TYR A 67 10.58 1.69 -1.01
N ALA A 68 11.54 1.04 -1.66
CA ALA A 68 12.92 1.54 -1.79
C ALA A 68 12.97 2.86 -2.59
N LEU A 69 12.34 2.90 -3.76
CA LEU A 69 12.32 4.09 -4.61
C LEU A 69 11.53 5.24 -4.03
N ARG A 70 10.52 4.97 -3.19
CA ARG A 70 9.70 6.02 -2.56
C ARG A 70 10.53 6.96 -1.70
N SER A 71 11.48 6.43 -0.93
CA SER A 71 12.39 7.22 -0.10
C SER A 71 13.31 8.10 -0.95
N ALA A 72 13.92 7.53 -2.00
CA ALA A 72 14.78 8.28 -2.92
C ALA A 72 14.01 9.36 -3.68
N THR A 73 12.81 9.03 -4.18
CA THR A 73 11.96 9.99 -4.88
C THR A 73 11.49 11.11 -3.94
N GLY A 74 11.16 10.79 -2.69
CA GLY A 74 10.78 11.81 -1.70
C GLY A 74 11.90 12.81 -1.44
N ALA A 75 13.15 12.33 -1.29
CA ALA A 75 14.31 13.18 -1.14
C ALA A 75 14.55 14.09 -2.37
N TYR A 76 14.45 13.50 -3.58
CA TYR A 76 14.59 14.25 -4.83
C TYR A 76 13.50 15.33 -4.98
N VAL A 77 12.26 15.00 -4.70
CA VAL A 77 11.11 15.92 -4.77
C VAL A 77 11.29 17.10 -3.81
N GLY A 78 11.73 16.80 -2.57
CA GLY A 78 11.98 17.83 -1.56
C GLY A 78 13.10 18.81 -1.93
N GLN A 79 14.10 18.37 -2.70
CA GLN A 79 15.22 19.22 -3.14
C GLN A 79 14.94 19.96 -4.45
N SER A 80 14.31 19.26 -5.42
CA SER A 80 14.16 19.78 -6.79
C SER A 80 12.94 20.68 -7.00
N HIS A 81 11.95 20.60 -6.09
CA HIS A 81 10.66 21.28 -6.21
C HIS A 81 9.89 20.97 -7.53
N ARG A 82 10.27 19.90 -8.25
CA ARG A 82 9.69 19.50 -9.55
C ARG A 82 8.46 18.59 -9.37
N TYR A 83 7.56 18.91 -8.43
CA TYR A 83 6.43 18.09 -8.01
C TYR A 83 5.60 17.55 -9.18
N TRP A 84 5.14 18.43 -10.08
CA TRP A 84 4.29 18.05 -11.20
C TRP A 84 4.98 17.15 -12.22
N LYS A 85 6.26 17.43 -12.55
CA LYS A 85 7.00 16.58 -13.49
C LYS A 85 7.11 15.16 -12.96
N VAL A 86 7.52 15.00 -11.69
CA VAL A 86 7.69 13.70 -11.05
C VAL A 86 6.35 12.97 -10.92
N ALA A 87 5.29 13.66 -10.48
CA ALA A 87 3.96 13.06 -10.38
C ALA A 87 3.46 12.56 -11.74
N MET A 88 3.51 13.40 -12.78
CA MET A 88 3.05 13.06 -14.13
C MET A 88 3.86 11.91 -14.75
N THR A 89 5.20 11.86 -14.57
CA THR A 89 6.03 10.73 -15.01
C THR A 89 5.59 9.44 -14.33
N GLY A 90 5.40 9.47 -13.00
CA GLY A 90 4.96 8.29 -12.26
C GLY A 90 3.56 7.82 -12.64
N TYR A 91 2.62 8.73 -12.90
CA TYR A 91 1.30 8.37 -13.43
C TYR A 91 1.36 7.88 -14.88
N GLY A 92 2.29 8.40 -15.70
CA GLY A 92 2.51 7.94 -17.08
C GLY A 92 2.91 6.46 -17.14
N LEU A 93 3.65 5.95 -16.16
CA LEU A 93 4.01 4.54 -16.06
C LEU A 93 2.81 3.60 -15.80
N LEU A 94 1.63 4.13 -15.43
CA LEU A 94 0.39 3.35 -15.43
C LEU A 94 0.02 2.82 -16.82
N ALA A 95 0.54 3.42 -17.89
CA ALA A 95 0.35 2.94 -19.27
C ALA A 95 0.88 1.51 -19.46
N ALA A 96 1.75 1.02 -18.61
CA ALA A 96 2.18 -0.37 -18.58
C ALA A 96 1.01 -1.35 -18.37
N ILE A 97 -0.08 -0.93 -17.69
CA ILE A 97 -1.23 -1.81 -17.40
C ILE A 97 -2.04 -2.16 -18.66
N PRO A 98 -2.52 -1.21 -19.49
CA PRO A 98 -3.16 -1.57 -20.75
C PRO A 98 -2.26 -2.38 -21.69
N LEU A 99 -0.94 -2.18 -21.65
CA LEU A 99 0.01 -2.93 -22.47
C LEU A 99 0.12 -4.40 -22.05
N LEU A 100 -0.34 -4.79 -20.85
CA LEU A 100 -0.48 -6.20 -20.49
C LEU A 100 -1.39 -6.96 -21.47
N ALA A 101 -2.34 -6.30 -22.10
CA ALA A 101 -3.22 -6.91 -23.10
C ALA A 101 -2.47 -7.60 -24.27
N VAL A 102 -1.27 -7.15 -24.57
CA VAL A 102 -0.43 -7.68 -25.66
C VAL A 102 0.80 -8.45 -25.16
N ALA A 103 0.93 -8.64 -23.85
CA ALA A 103 2.03 -9.41 -23.29
C ALA A 103 1.83 -10.91 -23.57
N GLY A 104 2.49 -11.43 -24.59
CA GLY A 104 2.39 -12.84 -25.01
C GLY A 104 3.20 -13.82 -24.13
N ARG A 105 3.98 -13.32 -23.15
CA ARG A 105 4.87 -14.12 -22.29
C ARG A 105 4.89 -13.50 -20.89
N TRP A 106 5.09 -14.36 -19.87
CA TRP A 106 5.10 -13.89 -18.47
C TRP A 106 6.26 -12.90 -18.16
N GLU A 107 7.40 -13.01 -18.85
CA GLU A 107 8.54 -12.10 -18.67
C GLU A 107 8.18 -10.68 -19.11
N ALA A 108 7.46 -10.54 -20.24
CA ALA A 108 6.97 -9.23 -20.69
C ALA A 108 5.95 -8.64 -19.70
N ALA A 109 5.03 -9.49 -19.21
CA ALA A 109 4.07 -9.09 -18.19
C ALA A 109 4.78 -8.66 -16.90
N ALA A 110 5.82 -9.38 -16.46
CA ALA A 110 6.62 -9.03 -15.29
C ALA A 110 7.25 -7.64 -15.41
N VAL A 111 7.87 -7.32 -16.54
CA VAL A 111 8.47 -6.00 -16.80
C VAL A 111 7.40 -4.90 -16.71
N LEU A 112 6.23 -5.10 -17.30
CA LEU A 112 5.13 -4.14 -17.26
C LEU A 112 4.58 -3.93 -15.83
N ILE A 113 4.41 -5.02 -15.08
CA ILE A 113 3.97 -4.96 -13.67
C ILE A 113 5.00 -4.21 -12.83
N ILE A 114 6.28 -4.49 -12.99
CA ILE A 114 7.35 -3.78 -12.28
C ILE A 114 7.39 -2.29 -12.69
N ALA A 115 7.20 -1.97 -13.97
CA ALA A 115 7.11 -0.58 -14.43
C ALA A 115 5.97 0.19 -13.76
N GLU A 116 4.79 -0.43 -13.58
CA GLU A 116 3.69 0.15 -12.81
C GLU A 116 4.10 0.40 -11.35
N ARG A 117 4.80 -0.55 -10.70
CA ARG A 117 5.29 -0.39 -9.31
C ARG A 117 6.28 0.75 -9.16
N ILE A 118 7.21 0.89 -10.11
CA ILE A 118 8.12 2.05 -10.21
C ILE A 118 7.29 3.33 -10.33
N GLY A 119 6.30 3.34 -11.22
CA GLY A 119 5.39 4.48 -11.39
C GLY A 119 4.69 4.89 -10.09
N LYS A 120 4.19 3.91 -9.31
CA LYS A 120 3.58 4.14 -8.01
C LYS A 120 4.58 4.73 -6.99
N ALA A 121 5.81 4.21 -6.97
CA ALA A 121 6.86 4.71 -6.09
C ALA A 121 7.25 6.16 -6.40
N VAL A 122 7.30 6.50 -7.69
CA VAL A 122 7.66 7.84 -8.17
C VAL A 122 6.55 8.86 -7.94
N ARG A 123 5.28 8.51 -8.28
CA ARG A 123 4.17 9.47 -8.16
C ARG A 123 3.76 9.78 -6.73
N THR A 124 3.85 8.80 -5.81
CA THR A 124 3.29 8.93 -4.46
C THR A 124 3.90 10.08 -3.66
N PRO A 125 5.24 10.21 -3.49
CA PRO A 125 5.82 11.31 -2.72
C PRO A 125 5.53 12.68 -3.35
N ALA A 126 5.58 12.79 -4.68
CA ALA A 126 5.33 14.04 -5.38
C ALA A 126 3.86 14.50 -5.21
N ARG A 127 2.91 13.58 -5.39
CA ARG A 127 1.48 13.82 -5.16
C ARG A 127 1.20 14.22 -3.73
N ASP A 128 1.74 13.48 -2.76
CA ASP A 128 1.50 13.71 -1.33
C ASP A 128 2.08 15.06 -0.89
N THR A 129 3.20 15.50 -1.49
CA THR A 129 3.75 16.84 -1.27
C THR A 129 2.82 17.93 -1.85
N ILE A 130 2.30 17.76 -3.08
CA ILE A 130 1.33 18.72 -3.64
C ILE A 130 0.08 18.79 -2.76
N LEU A 131 -0.41 17.63 -2.31
CA LEU A 131 -1.57 17.54 -1.43
C LEU A 131 -1.31 18.21 -0.07
N SER A 132 -0.12 18.03 0.52
CA SER A 132 0.23 18.65 1.80
C SER A 132 0.18 20.18 1.73
N HIS A 133 0.65 20.79 0.65
CA HIS A 133 0.54 22.24 0.43
C HIS A 133 -0.93 22.70 0.35
N ALA A 134 -1.80 21.94 -0.31
CA ALA A 134 -3.22 22.29 -0.44
C ALA A 134 -3.98 22.14 0.88
N THR A 135 -3.58 21.21 1.74
CA THR A 135 -4.30 20.90 2.98
C THR A 135 -4.03 21.88 4.13
N THR A 136 -3.03 22.76 4.00
CA THR A 136 -2.71 23.77 5.03
C THR A 136 -3.86 24.73 5.32
N THR A 137 -4.66 25.06 4.31
CA THR A 137 -5.78 26.04 4.40
C THR A 137 -7.12 25.43 4.78
N VAL A 138 -7.30 24.10 4.59
CA VAL A 138 -8.60 23.43 4.80
C VAL A 138 -8.58 22.37 5.92
N GLY A 139 -7.40 22.10 6.48
CA GLY A 139 -7.18 21.05 7.47
C GLY A 139 -6.55 19.79 6.86
N ARG A 140 -5.40 19.41 7.40
CA ARG A 140 -4.61 18.27 6.89
C ARG A 140 -5.39 16.96 6.98
N GLY A 141 -6.01 16.68 8.14
CA GLY A 141 -6.78 15.45 8.34
C GLY A 141 -7.91 15.29 7.33
N TRP A 142 -8.70 16.34 7.10
CA TRP A 142 -9.80 16.32 6.14
C TRP A 142 -9.31 16.11 4.71
N GLY A 143 -8.31 16.87 4.26
CA GLY A 143 -7.83 16.78 2.89
C GLY A 143 -7.18 15.44 2.53
N PHE A 144 -6.33 14.89 3.43
CA PHE A 144 -5.78 13.55 3.25
C PHE A 144 -6.87 12.47 3.38
N GLY A 145 -7.86 12.66 4.25
CA GLY A 145 -8.99 11.75 4.42
C GLY A 145 -9.84 11.64 3.15
N VAL A 146 -10.24 12.76 2.55
CA VAL A 146 -10.96 12.79 1.27
C VAL A 146 -10.17 12.13 0.15
N HIS A 147 -8.87 12.45 0.05
CA HIS A 147 -7.99 11.83 -0.94
C HIS A 147 -7.90 10.31 -0.76
N LYS A 148 -7.73 9.82 0.48
CA LYS A 148 -7.64 8.38 0.77
C LYS A 148 -8.98 7.67 0.51
N ALA A 149 -10.12 8.30 0.83
CA ALA A 149 -11.44 7.73 0.53
C ALA A 149 -11.64 7.53 -0.97
N LEU A 150 -11.29 8.53 -1.79
CA LEU A 150 -11.36 8.42 -3.25
C LEU A 150 -10.42 7.33 -3.79
N ASP A 151 -9.19 7.24 -3.27
CA ASP A 151 -8.24 6.17 -3.61
C ASP A 151 -8.82 4.78 -3.34
N GLN A 152 -9.49 4.59 -2.19
CA GLN A 152 -10.10 3.31 -1.83
C GLN A 152 -11.34 2.96 -2.69
N VAL A 153 -12.13 3.95 -3.08
CA VAL A 153 -13.22 3.73 -4.06
C VAL A 153 -12.66 3.17 -5.36
N GLY A 154 -11.54 3.72 -5.86
CA GLY A 154 -10.86 3.18 -7.03
C GLY A 154 -10.36 1.75 -6.83
N ALA A 155 -9.86 1.42 -5.63
CA ALA A 155 -9.37 0.08 -5.29
C ALA A 155 -10.47 -0.99 -5.32
N VAL A 156 -11.72 -0.62 -5.07
CA VAL A 156 -12.88 -1.51 -5.17
C VAL A 156 -13.41 -1.59 -6.61
N ILE A 157 -13.54 -0.44 -7.30
CA ILE A 157 -14.13 -0.40 -8.64
C ILE A 157 -13.21 -1.08 -9.67
N GLY A 158 -11.89 -0.95 -9.55
CA GLY A 158 -10.95 -1.53 -10.51
C GLY A 158 -11.13 -3.04 -10.73
N PRO A 159 -11.13 -3.87 -9.66
CA PRO A 159 -11.44 -5.29 -9.78
C PRO A 159 -12.82 -5.58 -10.38
N LEU A 160 -13.84 -4.77 -10.10
CA LEU A 160 -15.17 -4.94 -10.69
C LEU A 160 -15.18 -4.71 -12.20
N VAL A 161 -14.34 -3.81 -12.72
CA VAL A 161 -14.12 -3.67 -14.17
C VAL A 161 -13.55 -4.96 -14.76
N MET A 162 -12.61 -5.61 -14.05
CA MET A 162 -12.06 -6.90 -14.48
C MET A 162 -13.10 -8.03 -14.42
N VAL A 163 -13.98 -8.05 -13.38
CA VAL A 163 -15.13 -8.98 -13.32
C VAL A 163 -15.98 -8.84 -14.58
N ALA A 164 -16.41 -7.61 -14.90
CA ALA A 164 -17.27 -7.34 -16.05
C ALA A 164 -16.58 -7.74 -17.37
N ALA A 165 -15.31 -7.40 -17.55
CA ALA A 165 -14.55 -7.75 -18.75
C ALA A 165 -14.44 -9.26 -18.93
N LEU A 166 -14.06 -9.99 -17.89
CA LEU A 166 -13.91 -11.45 -17.93
C LEU A 166 -15.26 -12.17 -18.14
N ALA A 167 -16.32 -11.68 -17.48
CA ALA A 167 -17.67 -12.25 -17.63
C ALA A 167 -18.23 -12.05 -19.05
N LEU A 168 -17.96 -10.90 -19.69
CA LEU A 168 -18.51 -10.58 -21.00
C LEU A 168 -17.67 -11.14 -22.17
N THR A 169 -16.35 -11.23 -22.02
CA THR A 169 -15.43 -11.57 -23.12
C THR A 169 -14.59 -12.81 -22.88
N GLY A 170 -14.54 -13.31 -21.65
CA GLY A 170 -13.69 -14.42 -21.25
C GLY A 170 -12.18 -14.11 -21.25
N GLY A 171 -11.76 -12.89 -21.62
CA GLY A 171 -10.37 -12.57 -21.89
C GLY A 171 -9.78 -11.47 -20.98
N TYR A 172 -8.60 -11.72 -20.40
CA TYR A 172 -7.86 -10.73 -19.59
C TYR A 172 -7.45 -9.51 -20.42
N ALA A 173 -7.13 -9.70 -21.72
CA ALA A 173 -6.70 -8.62 -22.63
C ALA A 173 -7.74 -7.49 -22.70
N THR A 174 -9.03 -7.83 -22.86
CA THR A 174 -10.11 -6.85 -22.87
C THR A 174 -10.16 -6.07 -21.55
N GLY A 175 -10.00 -6.76 -20.41
CA GLY A 175 -9.98 -6.11 -19.10
C GLY A 175 -8.84 -5.09 -18.99
N PHE A 176 -7.63 -5.44 -19.39
CA PHE A 176 -6.49 -4.53 -19.39
C PHE A 176 -6.69 -3.34 -20.34
N LEU A 177 -7.26 -3.54 -21.54
CA LEU A 177 -7.57 -2.43 -22.45
C LEU A 177 -8.63 -1.50 -21.88
N LEU A 178 -9.68 -2.03 -21.24
CA LEU A 178 -10.71 -1.20 -20.59
C LEU A 178 -10.14 -0.33 -19.46
N LEU A 179 -9.10 -0.79 -18.76
CA LEU A 179 -8.38 0.02 -17.77
C LEU A 179 -7.62 1.19 -18.42
N GLY A 180 -7.46 1.22 -19.73
CA GLY A 180 -6.95 2.36 -20.49
C GLY A 180 -7.88 3.59 -20.47
N ILE A 181 -9.20 3.37 -20.32
CA ILE A 181 -10.18 4.47 -20.25
C ILE A 181 -9.95 5.35 -18.99
N PRO A 182 -9.95 4.79 -17.76
CA PRO A 182 -9.63 5.57 -16.58
C PRO A 182 -8.19 6.13 -16.59
N LEU A 183 -7.25 5.48 -17.26
CA LEU A 183 -5.90 6.01 -17.45
C LEU A 183 -5.90 7.32 -18.27
N ALA A 184 -6.67 7.40 -19.34
CA ALA A 184 -6.86 8.66 -20.08
C ALA A 184 -7.48 9.74 -19.18
N GLY A 185 -8.44 9.36 -18.33
CA GLY A 185 -9.00 10.22 -17.30
C GLY A 185 -7.95 10.75 -16.31
N VAL A 186 -7.01 9.90 -15.87
CA VAL A 186 -5.87 10.33 -15.02
C VAL A 186 -5.07 11.44 -15.69
N ALA A 187 -4.71 11.26 -16.96
CA ALA A 187 -3.92 12.24 -17.71
C ALA A 187 -4.65 13.60 -17.81
N MET A 188 -5.95 13.57 -18.13
CA MET A 188 -6.80 14.76 -18.21
C MET A 188 -6.91 15.47 -16.86
N VAL A 189 -7.21 14.74 -15.79
CA VAL A 189 -7.37 15.31 -14.45
C VAL A 189 -6.06 15.91 -13.92
N LEU A 190 -4.92 15.25 -14.15
CA LEU A 190 -3.62 15.78 -13.77
C LEU A 190 -3.25 17.05 -14.56
N PHE A 191 -3.59 17.09 -15.84
CA PHE A 191 -3.41 18.31 -16.65
C PHE A 191 -4.25 19.46 -16.09
N LEU A 192 -5.52 19.22 -15.76
CA LEU A 192 -6.40 20.21 -15.13
C LEU A 192 -5.88 20.64 -13.75
N ALA A 193 -5.42 19.70 -12.91
CA ALA A 193 -4.85 20.03 -11.61
C ALA A 193 -3.60 20.91 -11.72
N ARG A 194 -2.71 20.57 -12.64
CA ARG A 194 -1.50 21.37 -12.91
C ARG A 194 -1.83 22.77 -13.48
N SER A 195 -2.79 22.89 -14.37
CA SER A 195 -3.21 24.19 -14.93
C SER A 195 -3.89 25.06 -13.86
N THR A 196 -4.63 24.45 -12.93
CA THR A 196 -5.29 25.14 -11.81
C THR A 196 -4.28 25.67 -10.79
N VAL A 197 -3.28 24.85 -10.41
CA VAL A 197 -2.23 25.22 -9.44
C VAL A 197 -0.84 24.84 -9.97
N PRO A 198 -0.24 25.65 -10.83
CA PRO A 198 1.08 25.35 -11.42
C PRO A 198 2.21 25.31 -10.39
N ARG A 199 2.09 26.04 -9.29
CA ARG A 199 3.09 26.15 -8.20
C ARG A 199 2.45 25.89 -6.84
N PRO A 200 2.33 24.62 -6.40
CA PRO A 200 1.67 24.25 -5.15
C PRO A 200 2.33 24.86 -3.90
N SER A 201 3.66 25.08 -3.92
CA SER A 201 4.39 25.69 -2.80
C SER A 201 3.94 27.12 -2.45
N ARG A 202 3.22 27.81 -3.35
CA ARG A 202 2.63 29.13 -3.05
C ARG A 202 1.41 29.07 -2.12
N LEU A 203 0.89 27.88 -1.87
CA LEU A 203 -0.23 27.66 -0.94
C LEU A 203 0.25 27.51 0.52
N GLU A 204 1.55 27.39 0.77
CA GLU A 204 2.12 27.17 2.10
C GLU A 204 2.80 28.43 2.66
N ALA A 205 2.48 28.77 3.90
CA ALA A 205 3.19 29.77 4.68
C ALA A 205 4.17 29.05 5.63
N ASN A 206 5.46 29.15 5.35
CA ASN A 206 6.63 28.78 6.15
C ASN A 206 6.92 27.29 6.45
N GLY A 207 8.17 26.90 6.17
CA GLY A 207 8.72 25.54 6.28
C GLY A 207 9.21 25.16 7.66
N GLY A 208 9.25 23.86 7.91
CA GLY A 208 9.82 23.25 9.11
C GLY A 208 11.29 22.85 8.95
N THR A 209 12.04 22.99 10.02
CA THR A 209 13.48 22.72 10.18
C THR A 209 13.82 21.22 10.21
N ARG A 210 14.98 20.87 9.66
CA ARG A 210 15.61 19.53 9.75
C ARG A 210 16.48 19.46 11.02
N GLU A 211 16.36 18.38 11.77
CA GLU A 211 17.29 18.03 12.84
C GLU A 211 17.93 16.66 12.64
N ASN A 212 19.20 16.50 13.09
CA ASN A 212 20.05 15.31 12.96
C ASN A 212 19.75 14.23 14.01
N MET A 213 20.17 13.01 13.72
CA MET A 213 19.88 11.78 14.48
C MET A 213 20.97 11.32 15.42
N ASP A 214 20.52 10.75 16.55
CA ASP A 214 21.30 9.80 17.34
C ASP A 214 20.41 8.66 17.89
N ASN A 215 20.95 7.43 17.81
CA ASN A 215 20.54 6.17 18.44
C ASN A 215 19.45 5.31 17.79
N ILE A 216 19.90 4.32 16.94
CA ILE A 216 19.08 3.31 16.24
C ILE A 216 18.87 2.02 17.06
N ARG A 217 19.66 1.79 18.14
CA ARG A 217 19.71 0.48 18.83
C ARG A 217 18.40 0.01 19.47
N GLY A 218 17.54 0.92 19.93
CA GLY A 218 16.22 0.59 20.49
C GLY A 218 15.16 0.18 19.47
N PHE A 219 15.46 0.32 18.15
CA PHE A 219 14.55 0.03 17.06
C PHE A 219 14.62 -1.43 16.56
N LEU A 220 15.68 -2.18 16.90
CA LEU A 220 15.94 -3.53 16.37
C LEU A 220 14.80 -4.54 16.67
N PRO A 221 14.25 -4.65 17.89
CA PRO A 221 13.13 -5.58 18.15
C PRO A 221 11.88 -5.24 17.35
N TYR A 222 11.59 -3.95 17.16
CA TYR A 222 10.47 -3.48 16.36
C TYR A 222 10.68 -3.80 14.87
N ALA A 223 11.89 -3.57 14.35
CA ALA A 223 12.25 -3.93 12.98
C ALA A 223 12.16 -5.45 12.74
N ALA A 224 12.60 -6.28 13.71
CA ALA A 224 12.48 -7.72 13.64
C ALA A 224 11.01 -8.19 13.62
N PHE A 225 10.15 -7.60 14.44
CA PHE A 225 8.71 -7.88 14.43
C PHE A 225 8.08 -7.53 13.08
N ILE A 226 8.37 -6.33 12.53
CA ILE A 226 7.85 -5.93 11.22
C ILE A 226 8.35 -6.85 10.13
N PHE A 227 9.64 -7.18 10.14
CA PHE A 227 10.24 -8.06 9.14
C PHE A 227 9.56 -9.43 9.13
N LEU A 228 9.43 -10.08 10.27
CA LEU A 228 8.83 -11.40 10.38
C LEU A 228 7.33 -11.37 10.03
N GLY A 229 6.54 -10.47 10.61
CA GLY A 229 5.11 -10.37 10.32
C GLY A 229 4.80 -10.05 8.85
N MET A 230 5.72 -9.37 8.14
CA MET A 230 5.55 -9.14 6.70
C MET A 230 6.11 -10.26 5.83
N ALA A 231 7.15 -10.95 6.27
CA ALA A 231 7.66 -12.12 5.58
C ALA A 231 6.67 -13.30 5.64
N GLY A 232 5.85 -13.39 6.69
CA GLY A 232 4.75 -14.36 6.80
C GLY A 232 3.46 -13.93 6.08
N PHE A 233 3.32 -12.66 5.67
CA PHE A 233 2.09 -12.16 5.08
C PHE A 233 2.02 -12.42 3.57
N VAL A 234 1.12 -13.33 3.15
CA VAL A 234 0.94 -13.70 1.75
C VAL A 234 0.44 -12.52 0.91
N ASN A 235 0.90 -12.41 -0.34
CA ASN A 235 0.38 -11.42 -1.28
C ASN A 235 -0.86 -11.95 -2.03
N PHE A 236 -1.79 -11.06 -2.41
CA PHE A 236 -3.01 -11.45 -3.13
C PHE A 236 -2.75 -12.10 -4.50
N PRO A 237 -1.76 -11.69 -5.30
CA PRO A 237 -1.41 -12.39 -6.53
C PRO A 237 -1.18 -13.91 -6.35
N LEU A 238 -0.61 -14.36 -5.23
CA LEU A 238 -0.44 -15.79 -4.96
C LEU A 238 -1.76 -16.46 -4.57
N ILE A 239 -2.63 -15.77 -3.82
CA ILE A 239 -4.00 -16.25 -3.53
C ILE A 239 -4.79 -16.40 -4.83
N SER A 240 -4.81 -15.38 -5.67
CA SER A 240 -5.52 -15.42 -6.95
C SER A 240 -4.94 -16.44 -7.94
N PHE A 241 -3.62 -16.66 -7.90
CA PHE A 241 -2.97 -17.75 -8.62
C PHE A 241 -3.52 -19.12 -8.18
N HIS A 242 -3.61 -19.36 -6.87
CA HIS A 242 -4.14 -20.59 -6.29
C HIS A 242 -5.60 -20.84 -6.74
N LEU A 243 -6.45 -19.82 -6.64
CA LEU A 243 -7.86 -19.91 -7.05
C LEU A 243 -8.01 -20.37 -8.51
N LYS A 244 -7.13 -19.89 -9.41
CA LYS A 244 -7.13 -20.30 -10.81
C LYS A 244 -6.44 -21.66 -11.02
N ALA A 245 -5.26 -21.87 -10.44
CA ALA A 245 -4.47 -23.09 -10.63
C ALA A 245 -5.23 -24.34 -10.18
N GLN A 246 -6.03 -24.24 -9.13
CA GLN A 246 -6.88 -25.32 -8.62
C GLN A 246 -8.31 -25.30 -9.18
N SER A 247 -8.61 -24.37 -10.09
CA SER A 247 -9.95 -24.23 -10.69
C SER A 247 -11.08 -24.13 -9.66
N ILE A 248 -10.82 -23.45 -8.53
CA ILE A 248 -11.75 -23.36 -7.39
C ILE A 248 -12.98 -22.54 -7.77
N ILE A 249 -12.80 -21.48 -8.54
CA ILE A 249 -13.85 -20.57 -9.01
C ILE A 249 -13.56 -20.14 -10.46
N PRO A 250 -14.61 -19.72 -11.21
CA PRO A 250 -14.40 -19.14 -12.55
C PRO A 250 -13.50 -17.89 -12.51
N ASP A 251 -12.69 -17.71 -13.55
CA ASP A 251 -11.75 -16.57 -13.69
C ASP A 251 -12.43 -15.22 -13.44
N ALA A 252 -13.65 -15.03 -13.92
CA ALA A 252 -14.43 -13.80 -13.77
C ALA A 252 -14.78 -13.49 -12.31
N VAL A 253 -14.79 -14.48 -11.41
CA VAL A 253 -15.12 -14.31 -10.00
C VAL A 253 -13.88 -13.95 -9.16
N ILE A 254 -12.68 -14.32 -9.61
CA ILE A 254 -11.44 -14.07 -8.84
C ILE A 254 -11.26 -12.59 -8.44
N PRO A 255 -11.46 -11.61 -9.33
CA PRO A 255 -11.33 -10.20 -8.95
C PRO A 255 -12.37 -9.75 -7.90
N LEU A 256 -13.51 -10.43 -7.79
CA LEU A 256 -14.52 -10.14 -6.78
C LEU A 256 -14.01 -10.45 -5.36
N TYR A 257 -13.19 -11.51 -5.21
CA TYR A 257 -12.53 -11.84 -3.94
C TYR A 257 -11.59 -10.70 -3.51
N TYR A 258 -10.87 -10.10 -4.46
CA TYR A 258 -10.05 -8.93 -4.19
C TYR A 258 -10.88 -7.69 -3.81
N ALA A 259 -11.93 -7.41 -4.56
CA ALA A 259 -12.81 -6.26 -4.28
C ALA A 259 -13.43 -6.35 -2.88
N SER A 260 -13.95 -7.53 -2.50
CA SER A 260 -14.51 -7.75 -1.17
C SER A 260 -13.46 -7.62 -0.06
N ALA A 261 -12.23 -8.11 -0.28
CA ALA A 261 -11.12 -7.92 0.63
C ALA A 261 -10.77 -6.42 0.81
N MET A 262 -10.83 -5.62 -0.26
CA MET A 262 -10.58 -4.18 -0.17
C MET A 262 -11.67 -3.44 0.63
N ILE A 263 -12.93 -3.86 0.50
CA ILE A 263 -14.02 -3.33 1.33
C ILE A 263 -13.76 -3.62 2.81
N VAL A 264 -13.45 -4.86 3.14
CA VAL A 264 -13.10 -5.26 4.52
C VAL A 264 -11.90 -4.49 5.05
N SER A 265 -10.87 -4.29 4.22
CA SER A 265 -9.68 -3.51 4.59
C SER A 265 -10.03 -2.10 5.07
N VAL A 266 -10.96 -1.41 4.39
CA VAL A 266 -11.42 -0.07 4.81
C VAL A 266 -12.11 -0.10 6.16
N VAL A 267 -13.08 -1.00 6.33
CA VAL A 267 -13.85 -1.12 7.57
C VAL A 267 -12.92 -1.45 8.75
N VAL A 268 -12.04 -2.43 8.55
CA VAL A 268 -11.09 -2.88 9.57
C VAL A 268 -10.07 -1.78 9.92
N ALA A 269 -9.59 -1.02 8.93
CA ALA A 269 -8.69 0.11 9.19
C ALA A 269 -9.31 1.16 10.13
N LEU A 270 -10.62 1.44 10.00
CA LEU A 270 -11.32 2.37 10.87
C LEU A 270 -11.51 1.81 12.29
N VAL A 271 -11.87 0.53 12.40
CA VAL A 271 -12.06 -0.15 13.70
C VAL A 271 -10.74 -0.25 14.45
N PHE A 272 -9.69 -0.73 13.78
CA PHE A 272 -8.38 -0.93 14.39
C PHE A 272 -7.61 0.37 14.61
N GLY A 273 -7.90 1.44 13.87
CA GLY A 273 -7.44 2.78 14.20
C GLY A 273 -7.95 3.22 15.58
N ARG A 274 -9.25 3.06 15.85
CA ARG A 274 -9.83 3.33 17.18
C ARG A 274 -9.33 2.37 18.27
N ALA A 275 -9.10 1.10 17.92
CA ALA A 275 -8.52 0.14 18.86
C ALA A 275 -7.10 0.54 19.24
N PHE A 276 -6.30 1.02 18.27
CA PHE A 276 -4.95 1.53 18.52
C PHE A 276 -4.96 2.71 19.51
N ASP A 277 -5.90 3.64 19.38
CA ASP A 277 -6.04 4.78 20.30
C ASP A 277 -6.33 4.32 21.76
N ARG A 278 -6.88 3.12 21.95
CA ARG A 278 -7.24 2.59 23.30
C ARG A 278 -6.20 1.66 23.90
N ILE A 279 -5.64 0.76 23.08
CA ILE A 279 -4.72 -0.30 23.55
C ILE A 279 -3.30 -0.18 22.96
N GLY A 280 -3.04 0.88 22.18
CA GLY A 280 -1.71 1.18 21.65
C GLY A 280 -1.14 0.09 20.78
N THR A 281 0.17 -0.13 20.91
CA THR A 281 0.93 -1.11 20.10
C THR A 281 0.51 -2.57 20.26
N HIS A 282 -0.33 -2.92 21.25
CA HIS A 282 -0.86 -4.30 21.40
C HIS A 282 -1.71 -4.74 20.21
N VAL A 283 -2.31 -3.78 19.49
CA VAL A 283 -3.02 -4.06 18.23
C VAL A 283 -2.12 -4.77 17.21
N LEU A 284 -0.82 -4.55 17.22
CA LEU A 284 0.12 -5.18 16.29
C LEU A 284 0.14 -6.71 16.40
N LEU A 285 -0.18 -7.27 17.58
CA LEU A 285 -0.29 -8.74 17.77
C LEU A 285 -1.39 -9.39 16.93
N THR A 286 -2.34 -8.63 16.43
CA THR A 286 -3.38 -9.15 15.53
C THR A 286 -2.84 -9.45 14.13
N ILE A 287 -1.69 -8.87 13.71
CA ILE A 287 -1.07 -9.10 12.41
C ILE A 287 -0.71 -10.58 12.23
N PRO A 288 0.10 -11.21 13.11
CA PRO A 288 0.37 -12.66 13.05
C PRO A 288 -0.87 -13.53 13.00
N VAL A 289 -1.92 -13.16 13.74
CA VAL A 289 -3.18 -13.90 13.76
C VAL A 289 -3.87 -13.85 12.40
N PHE A 290 -4.06 -12.65 11.83
CA PHE A 290 -4.72 -12.52 10.52
C PHE A 290 -3.88 -13.10 9.38
N SER A 291 -2.55 -13.04 9.45
CA SER A 291 -1.65 -13.68 8.50
C SER A 291 -1.83 -15.21 8.53
N THR A 292 -1.82 -15.81 9.73
CA THR A 292 -2.03 -17.25 9.91
C THR A 292 -3.44 -17.68 9.47
N VAL A 293 -4.49 -16.96 9.84
CA VAL A 293 -5.86 -17.22 9.39
C VAL A 293 -5.97 -17.14 7.88
N THR A 294 -5.33 -16.14 7.26
CA THR A 294 -5.32 -15.98 5.80
C THR A 294 -4.74 -17.21 5.12
N ILE A 295 -3.55 -17.69 5.56
CA ILE A 295 -2.89 -18.81 4.86
C ILE A 295 -3.67 -20.11 5.02
N LEU A 296 -4.31 -20.33 6.17
CA LEU A 296 -5.11 -21.52 6.43
C LEU A 296 -6.40 -21.55 5.60
N LEU A 297 -7.03 -20.39 5.37
CA LEU A 297 -8.33 -20.33 4.72
C LEU A 297 -8.22 -20.03 3.21
N ALA A 298 -7.35 -19.11 2.79
CA ALA A 298 -7.30 -18.66 1.39
C ALA A 298 -6.74 -19.72 0.42
N PHE A 299 -6.05 -20.74 0.94
CA PHE A 299 -5.52 -21.87 0.15
C PHE A 299 -6.39 -23.14 0.29
N SER A 300 -7.63 -23.00 0.75
CA SER A 300 -8.63 -24.07 0.74
C SER A 300 -9.15 -24.32 -0.67
N LEU A 301 -9.53 -25.57 -0.95
CA LEU A 301 -10.21 -25.96 -2.18
C LEU A 301 -11.72 -25.64 -2.15
N ASP A 302 -12.28 -25.32 -0.99
CA ASP A 302 -13.66 -24.87 -0.84
C ASP A 302 -13.78 -23.37 -1.13
N PRO A 303 -14.64 -22.97 -2.09
CA PRO A 303 -14.81 -21.57 -2.45
C PRO A 303 -15.27 -20.68 -1.27
N GLY A 304 -16.16 -21.20 -0.39
CA GLY A 304 -16.66 -20.48 0.76
C GLY A 304 -15.60 -20.25 1.83
N VAL A 305 -14.67 -21.20 2.01
CA VAL A 305 -13.51 -21.04 2.89
C VAL A 305 -12.47 -20.11 2.29
N ALA A 306 -12.21 -20.22 0.98
CA ALA A 306 -11.25 -19.38 0.28
C ALA A 306 -11.65 -17.89 0.26
N ILE A 307 -12.96 -17.58 0.14
CA ILE A 307 -13.42 -16.17 0.27
C ILE A 307 -13.19 -15.66 1.70
N ALA A 308 -13.47 -16.45 2.73
CA ALA A 308 -13.20 -16.07 4.12
C ALA A 308 -11.71 -15.78 4.35
N GLY A 309 -10.81 -16.57 3.76
CA GLY A 309 -9.37 -16.31 3.74
C GLY A 309 -9.00 -15.00 3.03
N SER A 310 -9.64 -14.69 1.90
CA SER A 310 -9.45 -13.44 1.18
C SER A 310 -9.94 -12.22 1.98
N LEU A 311 -11.05 -12.35 2.71
CA LEU A 311 -11.54 -11.31 3.63
C LEU A 311 -10.58 -11.12 4.82
N ALA A 312 -10.03 -12.22 5.38
CA ALA A 312 -9.01 -12.16 6.42
C ALA A 312 -7.73 -11.45 5.91
N TRP A 313 -7.32 -11.71 4.66
CA TRP A 313 -6.24 -10.99 4.01
C TRP A 313 -6.52 -9.47 3.93
N GLY A 314 -7.72 -9.09 3.50
CA GLY A 314 -8.15 -7.70 3.48
C GLY A 314 -8.12 -7.05 4.87
N ALA A 315 -8.58 -7.76 5.91
CA ALA A 315 -8.50 -7.31 7.30
C ALA A 315 -7.04 -7.09 7.73
N GLY A 316 -6.14 -8.04 7.45
CA GLY A 316 -4.71 -7.92 7.72
C GLY A 316 -4.08 -6.69 7.07
N ILE A 317 -4.39 -6.39 5.80
CA ILE A 317 -3.94 -5.18 5.11
C ILE A 317 -4.45 -3.92 5.83
N GLY A 318 -5.74 -3.88 6.20
CA GLY A 318 -6.33 -2.73 6.92
C GLY A 318 -5.67 -2.46 8.26
N ILE A 319 -5.43 -3.50 9.06
CA ILE A 319 -4.72 -3.43 10.34
C ILE A 319 -3.30 -2.92 10.12
N PHE A 320 -2.60 -3.53 9.16
CA PHE A 320 -1.20 -3.25 8.90
C PHE A 320 -0.98 -1.78 8.49
N GLU A 321 -1.70 -1.30 7.48
CA GLU A 321 -1.57 0.07 6.99
C GLU A 321 -1.88 1.13 8.06
N THR A 322 -2.80 0.85 8.97
CA THR A 322 -3.23 1.78 10.01
C THR A 322 -2.32 1.72 11.23
N SER A 323 -2.13 0.53 11.80
CA SER A 323 -1.44 0.37 13.08
C SER A 323 0.07 0.59 12.98
N LEU A 324 0.70 0.23 11.86
CA LEU A 324 2.13 0.48 11.67
C LEU A 324 2.43 1.98 11.62
N ARG A 325 1.63 2.76 10.89
CA ARG A 325 1.82 4.22 10.81
C ARG A 325 1.60 4.89 12.14
N ALA A 326 0.56 4.46 12.87
CA ALA A 326 0.25 4.98 14.21
C ALA A 326 1.38 4.67 15.21
N SER A 327 1.89 3.43 15.20
CA SER A 327 2.99 3.00 16.08
C SER A 327 4.29 3.78 15.85
N ILE A 328 4.63 4.08 14.58
CA ILE A 328 5.79 4.93 14.25
C ILE A 328 5.56 6.36 14.75
N ALA A 329 4.35 6.90 14.53
CA ALA A 329 4.01 8.25 14.94
C ALA A 329 4.08 8.45 16.46
N GLU A 330 3.65 7.44 17.24
CA GLU A 330 3.69 7.42 18.70
C GLU A 330 5.10 7.25 19.26
N SER A 331 5.92 6.41 18.60
CA SER A 331 7.26 6.04 19.09
C SER A 331 8.36 7.02 18.68
N THR A 332 8.04 8.11 17.94
CA THR A 332 9.05 8.98 17.33
C THR A 332 8.71 10.46 17.44
N THR A 333 9.73 11.29 17.70
CA THR A 333 9.60 12.75 17.64
C THR A 333 9.38 13.22 16.19
N ALA A 334 8.76 14.39 16.02
CA ALA A 334 8.45 14.93 14.68
C ALA A 334 9.71 15.05 13.79
N ALA A 335 10.85 15.39 14.36
CA ALA A 335 12.14 15.54 13.69
C ALA A 335 12.67 14.21 13.12
N ARG A 336 12.42 13.07 13.79
CA ARG A 336 12.94 11.74 13.43
C ARG A 336 12.00 10.93 12.55
N ARG A 337 10.72 11.31 12.47
CA ARG A 337 9.69 10.55 11.74
C ARG A 337 10.07 10.21 10.31
N GLY A 338 10.63 11.17 9.56
CA GLY A 338 10.97 10.96 8.15
C GLY A 338 12.00 9.83 7.93
N GLN A 339 13.03 9.78 8.77
CA GLN A 339 14.08 8.76 8.65
C GLN A 339 13.60 7.39 9.13
N ILE A 340 12.85 7.34 10.23
CA ILE A 340 12.29 6.08 10.74
C ILE A 340 11.27 5.52 9.75
N TYR A 341 10.41 6.36 9.15
CA TYR A 341 9.53 5.92 8.06
C TYR A 341 10.33 5.35 6.88
N GLY A 342 11.48 5.93 6.53
CA GLY A 342 12.37 5.42 5.48
C GLY A 342 12.93 4.04 5.83
N THR A 343 13.48 3.89 7.05
CA THR A 343 14.04 2.60 7.53
C THR A 343 12.96 1.53 7.64
N VAL A 344 11.80 1.85 8.23
CA VAL A 344 10.66 0.92 8.32
C VAL A 344 10.18 0.52 6.93
N SER A 345 10.11 1.45 5.99
CA SER A 345 9.72 1.14 4.62
C SER A 345 10.70 0.19 3.93
N ALA A 346 12.01 0.34 4.17
CA ALA A 346 13.02 -0.55 3.65
C ALA A 346 12.91 -1.96 4.25
N VAL A 347 12.76 -2.06 5.58
CA VAL A 347 12.54 -3.35 6.28
C VAL A 347 11.28 -4.02 5.76
N PHE A 348 10.18 -3.28 5.65
CA PHE A 348 8.90 -3.75 5.16
C PHE A 348 8.98 -4.28 3.72
N GLY A 349 9.55 -3.49 2.80
CA GLY A 349 9.70 -3.89 1.40
C GLY A 349 10.57 -5.13 1.24
N THR A 350 11.70 -5.20 1.99
CA THR A 350 12.60 -6.37 1.98
C THR A 350 11.91 -7.61 2.52
N ALA A 351 11.19 -7.48 3.64
CA ALA A 351 10.45 -8.58 4.24
C ALA A 351 9.38 -9.13 3.31
N TRP A 352 8.61 -8.24 2.69
CA TRP A 352 7.57 -8.65 1.74
C TRP A 352 8.16 -9.31 0.49
N PHE A 353 9.30 -8.83 0.00
CA PHE A 353 10.01 -9.47 -1.11
C PHE A 353 10.47 -10.89 -0.75
N VAL A 354 11.20 -11.03 0.36
CA VAL A 354 11.71 -12.33 0.82
C VAL A 354 10.56 -13.30 1.07
N GLY A 355 9.54 -12.87 1.83
CA GLY A 355 8.38 -13.70 2.14
C GLY A 355 7.61 -14.14 0.91
N SER A 356 7.33 -13.20 -0.02
CA SER A 356 6.61 -13.52 -1.26
C SER A 356 7.40 -14.47 -2.17
N ALA A 357 8.71 -14.28 -2.29
CA ALA A 357 9.56 -15.16 -3.09
C ALA A 357 9.62 -16.57 -2.49
N VAL A 358 9.84 -16.68 -1.17
CA VAL A 358 9.85 -17.96 -0.45
C VAL A 358 8.51 -18.67 -0.57
N MET A 359 7.39 -17.98 -0.30
CA MET A 359 6.05 -18.57 -0.41
C MET A 359 5.72 -19.03 -1.82
N GLY A 360 6.15 -18.28 -2.85
CA GLY A 360 5.98 -18.69 -4.25
C GLY A 360 6.71 -20.00 -4.56
N VAL A 361 7.97 -20.13 -4.15
CA VAL A 361 8.76 -21.37 -4.32
C VAL A 361 8.14 -22.52 -3.53
N LEU A 362 7.75 -22.30 -2.27
CA LEU A 362 7.14 -23.33 -1.43
C LEU A 362 5.79 -23.79 -1.98
N TYR A 363 5.04 -22.90 -2.67
CA TYR A 363 3.79 -23.28 -3.33
C TYR A 363 4.02 -24.32 -4.43
N ASP A 364 5.07 -24.15 -5.25
CA ASP A 364 5.42 -25.11 -6.32
C ASP A 364 5.84 -26.48 -5.74
N VAL A 365 6.23 -26.56 -4.43
CA VAL A 365 6.48 -27.82 -3.72
C VAL A 365 5.20 -28.40 -3.14
N SER A 366 4.53 -27.69 -2.23
CA SER A 366 3.20 -28.03 -1.72
C SER A 366 2.59 -26.90 -0.85
N ILE A 367 1.26 -26.87 -0.79
CA ILE A 367 0.53 -25.94 0.10
C ILE A 367 0.92 -26.14 1.58
N GLY A 368 1.15 -27.38 2.02
CA GLY A 368 1.58 -27.66 3.38
C GLY A 368 2.88 -26.96 3.78
N HIS A 369 3.83 -26.80 2.86
CA HIS A 369 5.08 -26.09 3.13
C HIS A 369 4.87 -24.59 3.31
N ILE A 370 3.95 -23.96 2.56
CA ILE A 370 3.62 -22.54 2.78
C ILE A 370 2.99 -22.36 4.16
N VAL A 371 2.03 -23.22 4.51
CA VAL A 371 1.36 -23.16 5.81
C VAL A 371 2.38 -23.29 6.95
N ALA A 372 3.26 -24.29 6.87
CA ALA A 372 4.32 -24.48 7.86
C ALA A 372 5.24 -23.26 7.96
N TYR A 373 5.68 -22.71 6.82
CA TYR A 373 6.51 -21.51 6.77
C TYR A 373 5.82 -20.33 7.47
N VAL A 374 4.58 -20.01 7.11
CA VAL A 374 3.84 -18.87 7.68
C VAL A 374 3.65 -19.04 9.18
N VAL A 375 3.22 -20.24 9.63
CA VAL A 375 3.03 -20.50 11.07
C VAL A 375 4.34 -20.31 11.85
N VAL A 376 5.45 -20.81 11.35
CA VAL A 376 6.77 -20.66 12.01
C VAL A 376 7.22 -19.19 12.03
N VAL A 377 7.09 -18.47 10.91
CA VAL A 377 7.51 -17.08 10.81
C VAL A 377 6.63 -16.17 11.66
N GLU A 378 5.31 -16.40 11.70
CA GLU A 378 4.40 -15.61 12.52
C GLU A 378 4.55 -15.93 14.03
N ALA A 379 4.86 -17.17 14.40
CA ALA A 379 5.25 -17.49 15.76
C ALA A 379 6.54 -16.75 16.18
N ALA A 380 7.52 -16.69 15.28
CA ALA A 380 8.72 -15.89 15.50
C ALA A 380 8.43 -14.38 15.58
N ALA A 381 7.45 -13.87 14.81
CA ALA A 381 6.98 -12.49 14.91
C ALA A 381 6.37 -12.19 16.29
N VAL A 382 5.55 -13.09 16.83
CA VAL A 382 5.01 -12.98 18.21
C VAL A 382 6.17 -12.96 19.22
N ALA A 383 7.16 -13.84 19.08
CA ALA A 383 8.33 -13.86 19.96
C ALA A 383 9.13 -12.53 19.88
N ALA A 384 9.31 -11.97 18.68
CA ALA A 384 9.94 -10.68 18.48
C ALA A 384 9.13 -9.53 19.13
N TYR A 385 7.80 -9.59 19.05
CA TYR A 385 6.93 -8.64 19.76
C TYR A 385 7.11 -8.73 21.28
N LEU A 386 7.12 -9.91 21.85
CA LEU A 386 7.32 -10.12 23.29
C LEU A 386 8.72 -9.64 23.74
N TRP A 387 9.73 -9.85 22.92
CA TRP A 387 11.06 -9.30 23.16
C TRP A 387 11.04 -7.76 23.17
N MET A 388 10.40 -7.14 22.18
CA MET A 388 10.21 -5.69 22.11
C MET A 388 9.50 -5.15 23.36
N TYR A 389 8.43 -5.82 23.80
CA TYR A 389 7.65 -5.41 24.95
C TYR A 389 8.47 -5.48 26.26
N ARG A 390 9.22 -6.58 26.45
CA ARG A 390 10.11 -6.74 27.60
C ARG A 390 11.24 -5.71 27.62
N SER A 391 11.84 -5.42 26.48
CA SER A 391 12.90 -4.41 26.34
C SER A 391 12.40 -3.02 26.73
N ARG A 392 11.16 -2.64 26.36
CA ARG A 392 10.56 -1.36 26.76
C ARG A 392 10.28 -1.27 28.26
N ILE A 393 9.85 -2.35 28.89
CA ILE A 393 9.65 -2.42 30.34
C ILE A 393 10.97 -2.23 31.08
N VAL A 394 12.03 -2.91 30.64
CA VAL A 394 13.36 -2.80 31.26
C VAL A 394 13.88 -1.36 31.16
N VAL A 395 13.76 -0.69 30.01
CA VAL A 395 14.17 0.71 29.84
C VAL A 395 13.39 1.64 30.77
N ARG A 396 12.05 1.52 30.85
CA ARG A 396 11.22 2.33 31.74
C ARG A 396 11.52 2.11 33.23
N LEU A 397 11.83 0.89 33.64
CA LEU A 397 12.23 0.58 35.00
C LEU A 397 13.62 1.19 35.35
N GLN A 398 14.54 1.24 34.38
CA GLN A 398 15.85 1.88 34.57
C GLN A 398 15.74 3.40 34.65
N GLU A 399 14.88 4.02 33.82
CA GLU A 399 14.58 5.46 33.89
C GLU A 399 13.89 5.84 35.20
N GLY A 400 12.92 5.03 35.68
CA GLY A 400 12.22 5.28 36.96
C GLY A 400 13.08 5.07 38.20
N VAL A 401 14.14 4.25 38.12
CA VAL A 401 15.12 4.12 39.24
C VAL A 401 16.13 5.28 39.25
N GLY A 402 16.43 5.88 38.09
CA GLY A 402 17.29 7.05 37.99
C GLY A 402 16.71 8.28 38.66
N ASP A 403 15.39 8.42 38.73
CA ASP A 403 14.69 9.55 39.43
C ASP A 403 14.54 9.34 40.95
N LEU A 404 14.97 8.18 41.49
CA LEU A 404 14.85 7.84 42.91
C LEU A 404 16.20 7.88 43.65
N ILE A 405 17.30 8.25 42.99
CA ILE A 405 18.62 8.42 43.63
C ILE A 405 18.96 9.93 43.59
N PRO A 406 18.99 10.62 44.75
CA PRO A 406 19.32 12.05 44.85
C PRO A 406 20.77 12.34 44.51
#